data_8e8b1b53cb53538660b8061b0fc81440
#
_entry.id   8e8b1b53cb53538660b8061b0fc81440
#
_cell.length_a   1.000
_cell.length_b   1.000
_cell.length_c   1.000
_cell.angle_alpha   90.00
_cell.angle_beta   90.00
_cell.angle_gamma   90.00
#
_symmetry.space_group_name_H-M   'P 1'
#
loop_
_entity.id
_entity.type
_entity.pdbx_description
1 polymer ?
#
loop_
_entity_poly.entity_id
_entity_poly.type
_entity_poly.pdbx_seq_one_letter_code
_entity_poly.pdbx_strand_id
1 'polypeptide(L)'
;MPTPGKLAAEVQTKLHTLVTLTRAGIVHPERPDRLWNTARALMRFGTTPAAGYTAAARSFPDEPAVIDELGTLSFKEVDGRTNALAHALAADGIGTGDGVAIMCRNHRGWIDAVVACSKLGAHALFLNTAFSSPQLTDVAKREKPKAVIYDHEFAEVLHDASRRRKRYVAWHDPDDGK
;
A
#
# COMPACT_ATOMS: atom_id res chain seq x y z
N MET A 1 -27.17 -10.84 21.26
CA MET A 1 -26.40 -12.06 20.96
C MET A 1 -26.96 -12.67 19.66
N PRO A 2 -26.15 -13.12 18.72
CA PRO A 2 -26.68 -13.78 17.51
C PRO A 2 -27.37 -15.08 17.89
N THR A 3 -28.50 -15.36 17.22
CA THR A 3 -29.24 -16.62 17.44
C THR A 3 -28.42 -17.82 16.97
N PRO A 4 -28.56 -19.00 17.57
CA PRO A 4 -27.79 -20.20 17.20
C PRO A 4 -27.83 -20.51 15.70
N GLY A 5 -28.97 -20.28 15.01
CA GLY A 5 -29.11 -20.47 13.58
C GLY A 5 -28.29 -19.48 12.73
N LYS A 6 -28.14 -18.22 13.16
CA LYS A 6 -27.27 -17.25 12.47
C LYS A 6 -25.78 -17.59 12.61
N LEU A 7 -25.38 -18.08 13.80
CA LEU A 7 -24.00 -18.51 14.02
C LEU A 7 -23.64 -19.73 13.16
N ALA A 8 -24.54 -20.73 13.08
CA ALA A 8 -24.36 -21.91 12.24
C ALA A 8 -24.26 -21.55 10.75
N ALA A 9 -25.11 -20.65 10.24
CA ALA A 9 -25.08 -20.18 8.86
C ALA A 9 -23.76 -19.42 8.54
N GLU A 10 -23.28 -18.60 9.48
CA GLU A 10 -22.02 -17.88 9.31
C GLU A 10 -20.81 -18.82 9.27
N VAL A 11 -20.79 -19.81 10.16
CA VAL A 11 -19.74 -20.85 10.18
C VAL A 11 -19.77 -21.68 8.88
N GLN A 12 -20.95 -22.06 8.42
CA GLN A 12 -21.10 -22.81 7.18
C GLN A 12 -20.64 -22.00 5.96
N THR A 13 -20.95 -20.72 5.89
CA THR A 13 -20.48 -19.82 4.82
C THR A 13 -18.96 -19.69 4.83
N LYS A 14 -18.34 -19.47 5.99
CA LYS A 14 -16.89 -19.38 6.15
C LYS A 14 -16.19 -20.70 5.74
N LEU A 15 -16.77 -21.83 6.15
CA LEU A 15 -16.23 -23.15 5.78
C LEU A 15 -16.32 -23.40 4.27
N HIS A 16 -17.45 -23.08 3.66
CA HIS A 16 -17.63 -23.17 2.21
C HIS A 16 -16.65 -22.28 1.45
N THR A 17 -16.46 -21.03 1.90
CA THR A 17 -15.47 -20.11 1.32
C THR A 17 -14.06 -20.68 1.42
N LEU A 18 -13.66 -21.21 2.58
CA LEU A 18 -12.35 -21.82 2.78
C LEU A 18 -12.12 -23.01 1.85
N VAL A 19 -13.11 -23.91 1.73
CA VAL A 19 -13.05 -25.07 0.82
C VAL A 19 -12.93 -24.61 -0.64
N THR A 20 -13.67 -23.59 -1.03
CA THR A 20 -13.62 -23.04 -2.40
C THR A 20 -12.25 -22.42 -2.69
N LEU A 21 -11.70 -21.64 -1.77
CA LEU A 21 -10.37 -21.03 -1.90
C LEU A 21 -9.25 -22.09 -1.95
N THR A 22 -9.38 -23.15 -1.15
CA THR A 22 -8.42 -24.28 -1.19
C THR A 22 -8.49 -25.02 -2.52
N ARG A 23 -9.71 -25.30 -3.03
CA ARG A 23 -9.89 -25.94 -4.35
C ARG A 23 -9.40 -25.08 -5.50
N ALA A 24 -9.52 -23.76 -5.38
CA ALA A 24 -9.00 -22.81 -6.36
C ALA A 24 -7.48 -22.63 -6.29
N GLY A 25 -6.79 -23.34 -5.38
CA GLY A 25 -5.35 -23.20 -5.19
C GLY A 25 -4.89 -21.88 -4.56
N ILE A 26 -5.81 -21.12 -3.97
CA ILE A 26 -5.49 -19.85 -3.30
C ILE A 26 -5.01 -20.09 -1.86
N VAL A 27 -5.59 -21.10 -1.20
CA VAL A 27 -5.18 -21.54 0.14
C VAL A 27 -4.50 -22.89 0.03
N HIS A 28 -3.22 -22.93 0.37
CA HIS A 28 -2.42 -24.16 0.43
C HIS A 28 -2.10 -24.50 1.88
N PRO A 29 -1.80 -25.78 2.20
CA PRO A 29 -1.16 -26.16 3.45
C PRO A 29 0.20 -25.44 3.54
N GLU A 30 0.28 -24.43 4.40
CA GLU A 30 1.50 -23.65 4.60
C GLU A 30 2.30 -24.18 5.79
N ARG A 31 3.61 -23.95 5.75
CA ARG A 31 4.51 -24.28 6.88
C ARG A 31 4.07 -23.48 8.11
N PRO A 32 4.17 -24.06 9.32
CA PRO A 32 3.74 -23.40 10.56
C PRO A 32 4.42 -22.04 10.80
N ASP A 33 5.69 -21.90 10.43
CA ASP A 33 6.44 -20.65 10.53
C ASP A 33 5.85 -19.53 9.63
N ARG A 34 5.41 -19.87 8.42
CA ARG A 34 4.76 -18.92 7.49
C ARG A 34 3.37 -18.51 7.96
N LEU A 35 2.60 -19.48 8.47
CA LEU A 35 1.30 -19.19 9.09
C LEU A 35 1.47 -18.21 10.26
N TRP A 36 2.52 -18.44 11.10
CA TRP A 36 2.82 -17.53 12.20
C TRP A 36 3.23 -16.13 11.73
N ASN A 37 4.06 -16.03 10.69
CA ASN A 37 4.44 -14.75 10.08
C ASN A 37 3.20 -13.99 9.58
N THR A 38 2.29 -14.68 8.91
CA THR A 38 1.03 -14.11 8.41
C THR A 38 0.13 -13.66 9.56
N ALA A 39 -0.08 -14.51 10.56
CA ALA A 39 -0.89 -14.17 11.73
C ALA A 39 -0.34 -12.95 12.48
N ARG A 40 0.98 -12.90 12.69
CA ARG A 40 1.64 -11.76 13.34
C ARG A 40 1.52 -10.46 12.53
N ALA A 41 1.64 -10.54 11.21
CA ALA A 41 1.47 -9.38 10.35
C ALA A 41 0.02 -8.87 10.37
N LEU A 42 -0.97 -9.77 10.32
CA LEU A 42 -2.39 -9.44 10.44
C LEU A 42 -2.74 -8.84 11.80
N MET A 43 -2.18 -9.36 12.90
CA MET A 43 -2.38 -8.77 14.23
C MET A 43 -1.81 -7.36 14.33
N ARG A 44 -0.72 -7.06 13.63
CA ARG A 44 -0.07 -5.75 13.67
C ARG A 44 -0.71 -4.72 12.74
N PHE A 45 -1.06 -5.12 11.54
CA PHE A 45 -1.46 -4.22 10.45
C PHE A 45 -2.91 -4.42 9.98
N GLY A 46 -3.65 -5.39 10.54
CA GLY A 46 -4.96 -5.75 10.03
C GLY A 46 -4.90 -6.38 8.63
N THR A 47 -6.04 -6.41 7.94
CA THR A 47 -6.16 -6.91 6.56
C THR A 47 -5.78 -5.82 5.55
N THR A 48 -4.51 -5.46 5.52
CA THR A 48 -3.99 -4.33 4.72
C THR A 48 -2.81 -4.77 3.85
N PRO A 49 -2.42 -3.99 2.82
CA PRO A 49 -1.22 -4.26 2.04
C PRO A 49 0.04 -4.41 2.88
N ALA A 50 0.20 -3.65 3.97
CA ALA A 50 1.33 -3.79 4.89
C ALA A 50 1.43 -5.19 5.50
N ALA A 51 0.30 -5.82 5.85
CA ALA A 51 0.30 -7.18 6.38
C ALA A 51 0.81 -8.18 5.34
N GLY A 52 0.32 -8.09 4.10
CA GLY A 52 0.71 -8.98 3.00
C GLY A 52 2.21 -8.88 2.70
N TYR A 53 2.72 -7.68 2.45
CA TYR A 53 4.14 -7.47 2.13
C TYR A 53 5.06 -7.84 3.30
N THR A 54 4.69 -7.51 4.55
CA THR A 54 5.50 -7.87 5.73
C THR A 54 5.51 -9.39 5.98
N ALA A 55 4.40 -10.08 5.79
CA ALA A 55 4.33 -11.54 5.89
C ALA A 55 5.18 -12.22 4.80
N ALA A 56 5.07 -11.72 3.56
CA ALA A 56 5.83 -12.23 2.42
C ALA A 56 7.34 -11.99 2.61
N ALA A 57 7.76 -10.82 3.08
CA ALA A 57 9.16 -10.51 3.35
C ALA A 57 9.80 -11.43 4.39
N ARG A 58 9.01 -11.95 5.33
CA ARG A 58 9.48 -12.91 6.33
C ARG A 58 9.45 -14.36 5.86
N SER A 59 8.51 -14.70 4.98
CA SER A 59 8.29 -16.07 4.53
C SER A 59 9.01 -16.39 3.22
N PHE A 60 9.26 -15.38 2.40
CA PHE A 60 9.83 -15.48 1.05
C PHE A 60 10.75 -14.28 0.76
N PRO A 61 11.77 -14.01 1.61
CA PRO A 61 12.53 -12.76 1.56
C PRO A 61 13.19 -12.48 0.22
N ASP A 62 13.68 -13.51 -0.45
CA ASP A 62 14.47 -13.40 -1.67
C ASP A 62 13.65 -13.62 -2.95
N GLU A 63 12.34 -13.92 -2.81
CA GLU A 63 11.45 -14.07 -3.96
C GLU A 63 11.10 -12.71 -4.58
N PRO A 64 10.88 -12.67 -5.92
CA PRO A 64 10.48 -11.45 -6.61
C PRO A 64 9.16 -10.89 -6.08
N ALA A 65 9.15 -9.61 -5.74
CA ALA A 65 7.97 -8.89 -5.26
C ALA A 65 7.47 -7.85 -6.27
N VAL A 66 8.39 -7.16 -6.94
CA VAL A 66 8.10 -6.13 -7.95
C VAL A 66 9.09 -6.28 -9.10
N ILE A 67 8.58 -6.20 -10.31
CA ILE A 67 9.37 -6.18 -11.55
C ILE A 67 8.92 -4.96 -12.35
N ASP A 68 9.83 -4.06 -12.62
CA ASP A 68 9.60 -2.84 -13.41
C ASP A 68 10.83 -2.50 -14.28
N GLU A 69 10.86 -1.31 -14.86
CA GLU A 69 11.93 -0.85 -15.78
C GLU A 69 13.30 -0.80 -15.10
N LEU A 70 13.38 -0.65 -13.79
CA LEU A 70 14.63 -0.67 -13.02
C LEU A 70 15.03 -2.09 -12.57
N GLY A 71 14.31 -3.11 -13.01
CA GLY A 71 14.58 -4.52 -12.68
C GLY A 71 13.72 -5.04 -11.53
N THR A 72 14.22 -6.08 -10.88
CA THR A 72 13.46 -6.84 -9.87
C THR A 72 13.82 -6.39 -8.46
N LEU A 73 12.79 -6.24 -7.62
CA LEU A 73 12.94 -6.13 -6.16
C LEU A 73 12.36 -7.37 -5.50
N SER A 74 13.07 -7.91 -4.52
CA SER A 74 12.61 -8.97 -3.64
C SER A 74 11.64 -8.44 -2.57
N PHE A 75 10.89 -9.33 -1.91
CA PHE A 75 10.02 -8.95 -0.79
C PHE A 75 10.78 -8.30 0.35
N LYS A 76 12.00 -8.74 0.65
CA LYS A 76 12.87 -8.14 1.67
C LYS A 76 13.26 -6.70 1.32
N GLU A 77 13.61 -6.46 0.05
CA GLU A 77 13.96 -5.11 -0.41
C GLU A 77 12.75 -4.17 -0.36
N VAL A 78 11.57 -4.62 -0.82
CA VAL A 78 10.33 -3.84 -0.72
C VAL A 78 9.99 -3.54 0.73
N ASP A 79 10.14 -4.51 1.66
CA ASP A 79 9.89 -4.26 3.09
C ASP A 79 10.84 -3.22 3.66
N GLY A 80 12.14 -3.29 3.33
CA GLY A 80 13.15 -2.31 3.72
C GLY A 80 12.83 -0.90 3.22
N ARG A 81 12.52 -0.77 1.93
CA ARG A 81 12.16 0.51 1.27
C ARG A 81 10.91 1.12 1.89
N THR A 82 9.86 0.32 2.07
CA THR A 82 8.59 0.78 2.64
C THR A 82 8.69 1.12 4.13
N ASN A 83 9.59 0.46 4.89
CA ASN A 83 9.92 0.86 6.25
C ASN A 83 10.61 2.24 6.26
N ALA A 84 11.61 2.45 5.39
CA ALA A 84 12.32 3.72 5.30
C ALA A 84 11.37 4.87 4.93
N LEU A 85 10.49 4.67 3.93
CA LEU A 85 9.49 5.68 3.56
C LEU A 85 8.48 5.93 4.69
N ALA A 86 8.01 4.89 5.38
CA ALA A 86 7.11 5.06 6.53
C ALA A 86 7.79 5.88 7.65
N HIS A 87 9.07 5.63 7.94
CA HIS A 87 9.81 6.44 8.91
C HIS A 87 9.96 7.90 8.47
N ALA A 88 10.23 8.16 7.20
CA ALA A 88 10.34 9.53 6.67
C ALA A 88 8.99 10.27 6.77
N LEU A 89 7.89 9.62 6.39
CA LEU A 89 6.53 10.17 6.53
C LEU A 89 6.19 10.46 8.00
N ALA A 90 6.53 9.53 8.90
CA ALA A 90 6.30 9.70 10.34
C ALA A 90 7.12 10.87 10.92
N ALA A 91 8.38 11.04 10.50
CA ALA A 91 9.23 12.16 10.90
C ALA A 91 8.65 13.52 10.46
N ASP A 92 7.92 13.53 9.35
CA ASP A 92 7.19 14.72 8.85
C ASP A 92 5.78 14.88 9.49
N GLY A 93 5.47 14.10 10.53
CA GLY A 93 4.23 14.21 11.30
C GLY A 93 3.02 13.57 10.64
N ILE A 94 3.21 12.59 9.75
CA ILE A 94 2.15 11.80 9.13
C ILE A 94 1.96 10.51 9.91
N GLY A 95 0.74 10.21 10.30
CA GLY A 95 0.40 9.04 11.10
C GLY A 95 -0.99 8.51 10.81
N THR A 96 -1.50 7.72 11.76
CA THR A 96 -2.81 7.06 11.65
C THR A 96 -3.93 8.06 11.37
N GLY A 97 -4.72 7.79 10.33
CA GLY A 97 -5.85 8.60 9.92
C GLY A 97 -5.51 9.82 9.05
N ASP A 98 -4.23 10.12 8.85
CA ASP A 98 -3.82 11.21 7.96
C ASP A 98 -3.92 10.79 6.49
N GLY A 99 -4.34 11.73 5.64
CA GLY A 99 -4.41 11.52 4.19
C GLY A 99 -3.05 11.74 3.52
N VAL A 100 -2.64 10.83 2.66
CA VAL A 100 -1.50 10.95 1.74
C VAL A 100 -1.99 10.76 0.33
N ALA A 101 -1.92 11.81 -0.49
CA ALA A 101 -2.30 11.72 -1.89
C ALA A 101 -1.19 11.01 -2.69
N ILE A 102 -1.58 10.11 -3.58
CA ILE A 102 -0.65 9.32 -4.40
C ILE A 102 -1.04 9.50 -5.86
N MET A 103 -0.12 10.04 -6.66
CA MET A 103 -0.25 10.23 -8.10
C MET A 103 0.96 9.66 -8.81
N CYS A 104 0.95 8.35 -8.95
CA CYS A 104 2.05 7.56 -9.54
C CYS A 104 1.54 6.63 -10.64
N ARG A 105 2.43 6.30 -11.57
CA ARG A 105 2.24 5.19 -12.51
C ARG A 105 2.45 3.85 -11.80
N ASN A 106 2.27 2.75 -12.54
CA ASN A 106 2.40 1.38 -12.01
C ASN A 106 3.88 0.95 -12.01
N HIS A 107 4.60 1.27 -10.95
CA HIS A 107 6.00 0.89 -10.72
C HIS A 107 6.27 0.75 -9.21
N ARG A 108 7.53 0.43 -8.83
CA ARG A 108 7.94 0.22 -7.43
C ARG A 108 7.58 1.39 -6.50
N GLY A 109 7.65 2.64 -6.96
CA GLY A 109 7.33 3.81 -6.15
C GLY A 109 5.86 3.88 -5.72
N TRP A 110 4.94 3.42 -6.58
CA TRP A 110 3.53 3.27 -6.20
C TRP A 110 3.35 2.24 -5.09
N ILE A 111 4.02 1.08 -5.20
CA ILE A 111 4.00 0.04 -4.15
C ILE A 111 4.59 0.57 -2.85
N ASP A 112 5.75 1.26 -2.92
CA ASP A 112 6.39 1.86 -1.75
C ASP A 112 5.44 2.82 -1.04
N ALA A 113 4.76 3.70 -1.77
CA ALA A 113 3.81 4.67 -1.22
C ALA A 113 2.62 3.99 -0.52
N VAL A 114 1.98 3.02 -1.19
CA VAL A 114 0.79 2.32 -0.67
C VAL A 114 1.13 1.52 0.59
N VAL A 115 2.23 0.77 0.55
CA VAL A 115 2.62 -0.08 1.69
C VAL A 115 3.11 0.77 2.86
N ALA A 116 3.87 1.86 2.61
CA ALA A 116 4.31 2.77 3.67
C ALA A 116 3.13 3.47 4.36
N CYS A 117 2.16 4.00 3.60
CA CYS A 117 0.92 4.55 4.17
C CYS A 117 0.19 3.51 5.03
N SER A 118 0.06 2.29 4.50
CA SER A 118 -0.57 1.18 5.20
C SER A 118 0.15 0.81 6.51
N LYS A 119 1.49 0.85 6.55
CA LYS A 119 2.30 0.59 7.77
C LYS A 119 2.06 1.65 8.85
N LEU A 120 1.74 2.89 8.46
CA LEU A 120 1.44 4.00 9.36
C LEU A 120 -0.02 4.06 9.80
N GLY A 121 -0.92 3.32 9.14
CA GLY A 121 -2.36 3.49 9.29
C GLY A 121 -2.86 4.81 8.67
N ALA A 122 -2.09 5.39 7.75
CA ALA A 122 -2.47 6.55 6.97
C ALA A 122 -3.39 6.16 5.80
N HIS A 123 -4.24 7.09 5.37
CA HIS A 123 -5.12 6.90 4.22
C HIS A 123 -4.40 7.20 2.92
N ALA A 124 -4.23 6.20 2.07
CA ALA A 124 -3.75 6.38 0.70
C ALA A 124 -4.90 6.91 -0.18
N LEU A 125 -4.77 8.14 -0.67
CA LEU A 125 -5.74 8.82 -1.52
C LEU A 125 -5.24 8.77 -2.97
N PHE A 126 -5.73 7.82 -3.76
CA PHE A 126 -5.31 7.65 -5.15
C PHE A 126 -5.87 8.76 -6.03
N LEU A 127 -4.99 9.50 -6.67
CA LEU A 127 -5.34 10.51 -7.65
C LEU A 127 -5.29 9.92 -9.06
N ASN A 128 -6.31 10.24 -9.86
CA ASN A 128 -6.31 9.84 -11.27
C ASN A 128 -5.26 10.66 -12.04
N THR A 129 -4.36 9.97 -12.74
CA THR A 129 -3.28 10.59 -13.53
C THR A 129 -3.79 11.40 -14.74
N ALA A 130 -5.07 11.27 -15.10
CA ALA A 130 -5.72 12.07 -16.13
C ALA A 130 -6.40 13.34 -15.60
N PHE A 131 -6.35 13.62 -14.29
CA PHE A 131 -6.97 14.83 -13.73
C PHE A 131 -6.20 16.08 -14.13
N SER A 132 -6.97 17.14 -14.46
CA SER A 132 -6.46 18.49 -14.67
C SER A 132 -6.12 19.17 -13.33
N SER A 133 -5.26 20.22 -13.37
CA SER A 133 -4.87 20.99 -12.19
C SER A 133 -6.06 21.54 -11.38
N PRO A 134 -7.15 22.07 -11.97
CA PRO A 134 -8.35 22.46 -11.22
C PRO A 134 -9.00 21.29 -10.46
N GLN A 135 -9.15 20.13 -11.12
CA GLN A 135 -9.73 18.93 -10.50
C GLN A 135 -8.89 18.46 -9.32
N LEU A 136 -7.56 18.40 -9.46
CA LEU A 136 -6.63 18.04 -8.39
C LEU A 136 -6.71 19.03 -7.23
N THR A 137 -6.84 20.32 -7.52
CA THR A 137 -6.99 21.37 -6.50
C THR A 137 -8.29 21.19 -5.71
N ASP A 138 -9.39 20.85 -6.37
CA ASP A 138 -10.68 20.62 -5.71
C ASP A 138 -10.65 19.35 -4.85
N VAL A 139 -10.03 18.26 -5.33
CA VAL A 139 -9.79 17.05 -4.53
C VAL A 139 -8.93 17.40 -3.31
N ALA A 140 -7.85 18.15 -3.49
CA ALA A 140 -6.94 18.53 -2.42
C ALA A 140 -7.60 19.44 -1.35
N LYS A 141 -8.55 20.29 -1.74
CA LYS A 141 -9.36 21.10 -0.80
C LYS A 141 -10.34 20.25 0.01
N ARG A 142 -10.97 19.27 -0.64
CA ARG A 142 -11.95 18.38 -0.02
C ARG A 142 -11.30 17.38 0.93
N GLU A 143 -10.28 16.64 0.45
CA GLU A 143 -9.65 15.55 1.16
C GLU A 143 -8.55 16.01 2.13
N LYS A 144 -7.99 17.20 1.92
CA LYS A 144 -6.96 17.84 2.75
C LYS A 144 -5.77 16.92 3.09
N PRO A 145 -5.15 16.26 2.10
CA PRO A 145 -3.99 15.42 2.38
C PRO A 145 -2.85 16.22 3.04
N LYS A 146 -2.13 15.61 3.96
CA LYS A 146 -0.93 16.22 4.59
C LYS A 146 0.29 16.14 3.68
N ALA A 147 0.37 15.08 2.87
CA ALA A 147 1.46 14.86 1.92
C ALA A 147 0.94 14.45 0.55
N VAL A 148 1.81 14.61 -0.44
CA VAL A 148 1.62 14.13 -1.81
C VAL A 148 2.86 13.35 -2.22
N ILE A 149 2.66 12.10 -2.67
CA ILE A 149 3.69 11.24 -3.28
C ILE A 149 3.34 11.15 -4.76
N TYR A 150 4.29 11.46 -5.64
CA TYR A 150 3.98 11.59 -7.06
C TYR A 150 5.20 11.32 -7.95
N ASP A 151 4.97 10.96 -9.22
CA ASP A 151 6.02 10.89 -10.22
C ASP A 151 6.31 12.28 -10.78
N HIS A 152 7.56 12.54 -11.09
CA HIS A 152 8.05 13.86 -11.49
C HIS A 152 7.26 14.45 -12.67
N GLU A 153 6.79 13.63 -13.62
CA GLU A 153 5.94 14.06 -14.74
C GLU A 153 4.68 14.81 -14.30
N PHE A 154 4.17 14.55 -13.09
CA PHE A 154 2.97 15.20 -12.53
C PHE A 154 3.27 16.44 -11.69
N ALA A 155 4.54 16.87 -11.60
CA ALA A 155 4.94 17.98 -10.73
C ALA A 155 4.22 19.30 -11.08
N GLU A 156 4.07 19.59 -12.38
CA GLU A 156 3.43 20.79 -12.86
C GLU A 156 1.92 20.79 -12.61
N VAL A 157 1.23 19.71 -12.99
CA VAL A 157 -0.24 19.61 -12.82
C VAL A 157 -0.63 19.59 -11.34
N LEU A 158 0.25 19.10 -10.44
CA LEU A 158 0.06 19.07 -8.99
C LEU A 158 0.50 20.36 -8.28
N HIS A 159 1.09 21.34 -8.98
CA HIS A 159 1.67 22.51 -8.34
C HIS A 159 0.73 23.17 -7.32
N ASP A 160 -0.48 23.55 -7.72
CA ASP A 160 -1.44 24.22 -6.84
C ASP A 160 -2.07 23.29 -5.82
N ALA A 161 -2.39 22.05 -6.22
CA ALA A 161 -2.93 21.03 -5.34
C ALA A 161 -1.97 20.61 -4.23
N SER A 162 -0.67 20.72 -4.45
CA SER A 162 0.37 20.34 -3.48
C SER A 162 0.91 21.49 -2.65
N ARG A 163 0.46 22.75 -2.87
CA ARG A 163 0.89 23.91 -2.08
C ARG A 163 0.64 23.68 -0.59
N ARG A 164 1.63 24.01 0.24
CA ARG A 164 1.61 23.85 1.71
C ARG A 164 1.51 22.41 2.20
N ARG A 165 1.84 21.43 1.35
CA ARG A 165 1.89 20.00 1.69
C ARG A 165 3.31 19.47 1.59
N LYS A 166 3.62 18.41 2.33
CA LYS A 166 4.88 17.67 2.14
C LYS A 166 4.84 16.98 0.78
N ARG A 167 5.94 17.02 0.04
CA ARG A 167 6.03 16.52 -1.33
C ARG A 167 7.15 15.49 -1.42
N TYR A 168 6.83 14.32 -1.96
CA TYR A 168 7.76 13.21 -2.17
C TYR A 168 7.70 12.80 -3.63
N VAL A 169 8.84 12.81 -4.30
CA VAL A 169 8.94 12.31 -5.67
C VAL A 169 9.23 10.81 -5.60
N ALA A 170 8.32 10.00 -6.15
CA ALA A 170 8.42 8.55 -6.17
C ALA A 170 9.23 8.03 -7.35
N TRP A 171 9.21 8.76 -8.47
CA TRP A 171 9.88 8.39 -9.70
C TRP A 171 10.35 9.61 -10.48
N HIS A 172 11.60 9.53 -10.95
CA HIS A 172 12.15 10.40 -11.97
C HIS A 172 12.38 9.57 -13.24
N ASP A 173 11.92 10.06 -14.36
CA ASP A 173 12.29 9.46 -15.62
C ASP A 173 13.80 9.72 -15.83
N PRO A 174 14.61 8.69 -16.16
CA PRO A 174 16.03 8.87 -16.46
C PRO A 174 16.31 9.87 -17.58
N ASP A 175 15.34 10.10 -18.46
CA ASP A 175 15.47 11.02 -19.59
C ASP A 175 15.03 12.47 -19.28
N ASP A 176 14.44 12.75 -18.11
CA ASP A 176 14.05 14.11 -17.68
C ASP A 176 15.23 15.07 -17.40
N GLY A 177 16.45 14.61 -17.59
CA GLY A 177 17.68 15.38 -17.33
C GLY A 177 18.57 15.63 -18.54
N LYS A 178 18.07 15.40 -19.78
CA LYS A 178 18.80 15.69 -21.00
C LYS A 178 18.20 16.82 -21.79
#